data_98433854b61c045e5e5535a7d9bd9bd7
#
_entry.id   98433854b61c045e5e5535a7d9bd9bd7
#
_cell.length_a   1.000
_cell.length_b   1.000
_cell.length_c   1.000
_cell.angle_alpha   90.00
_cell.angle_beta   90.00
_cell.angle_gamma   90.00
#
_symmetry.space_group_name_H-M   'P 1'
#
loop_
_entity.id
_entity.type
_entity.pdbx_description
1 polymer ?
#
loop_
_entity_poly.entity_id
_entity_poly.type
_entity_poly.pdbx_seq_one_letter_code
_entity_poly.pdbx_strand_id
1 'polypeptide(L)'
;MNKKLLALLLALSLSLSLTACGGDGGANTTDDDTSSDADAAETVTLTVAASPTPHAEILKQCVPILKEQGIDLVVNEYSDYVIPNTAVEDGDEDANYFQHIPYLDDFNATRGTHLVNVAAVHIEPMGVYAGKTASLEELADGATIAVPSDATNEGRALLLLET
;
A
#
# COMPACT_ATOMS: atom_id res chain seq x y z
N MET A 1 -11.71 12.56 33.44
CA MET A 1 -12.03 13.98 33.30
C MET A 1 -13.54 14.14 33.45
N ASN A 2 -14.02 14.90 34.47
CA ASN A 2 -15.44 14.96 34.82
C ASN A 2 -16.25 15.68 33.75
N LYS A 3 -17.38 15.08 33.31
CA LYS A 3 -18.32 15.62 32.32
C LYS A 3 -18.81 17.04 32.61
N LYS A 4 -18.76 17.46 33.89
CA LYS A 4 -19.12 18.84 34.32
C LYS A 4 -18.01 19.88 34.00
N LEU A 5 -16.76 19.45 33.88
CA LEU A 5 -15.64 20.35 33.52
C LEU A 5 -15.61 20.64 32.02
N LEU A 6 -16.06 19.69 31.19
CA LEU A 6 -16.14 19.84 29.74
C LEU A 6 -17.24 20.82 29.33
N ALA A 7 -18.34 20.85 30.07
CA ALA A 7 -19.46 21.78 29.81
C ALA A 7 -19.11 23.24 30.14
N LEU A 8 -18.21 23.48 31.10
CA LEU A 8 -17.81 24.83 31.47
C LEU A 8 -16.81 25.47 30.47
N LEU A 9 -16.02 24.66 29.76
CA LEU A 9 -15.09 25.12 28.75
C LEU A 9 -15.75 25.45 27.42
N LEU A 10 -16.91 24.81 27.11
CA LEU A 10 -17.68 25.11 25.90
C LEU A 10 -18.52 26.40 26.02
N ALA A 11 -18.85 26.85 27.24
CA ALA A 11 -19.64 28.06 27.45
C ALA A 11 -18.82 29.36 27.41
N LEU A 12 -17.49 29.28 27.51
CA LEU A 12 -16.61 30.46 27.54
C LEU A 12 -16.10 30.89 26.15
N SER A 13 -16.34 30.10 25.11
CA SER A 13 -15.89 30.40 23.74
C SER A 13 -16.93 31.10 22.86
N LEU A 14 -18.16 31.37 23.37
CA LEU A 14 -19.26 31.92 22.56
C LEU A 14 -19.56 33.41 22.81
N SER A 15 -18.74 34.12 23.58
CA SER A 15 -19.05 35.52 23.99
C SER A 15 -18.10 36.61 23.49
N LEU A 16 -17.32 36.38 22.42
CA LEU A 16 -16.34 37.37 21.93
C LEU A 16 -16.41 37.74 20.46
N SER A 17 -17.65 37.79 19.87
CA SER A 17 -17.76 38.26 18.49
C SER A 17 -19.00 39.12 18.25
N LEU A 18 -19.09 40.27 18.95
CA LEU A 18 -20.05 41.32 18.61
C LEU A 18 -19.50 42.68 19.09
N THR A 19 -18.66 43.32 18.27
CA THR A 19 -18.54 44.79 18.20
C THR A 19 -17.60 45.18 17.07
N ALA A 20 -18.12 45.67 15.98
CA ALA A 20 -17.64 46.84 15.28
C ALA A 20 -18.51 47.08 14.03
N CYS A 21 -19.52 47.90 14.20
CA CYS A 21 -20.15 48.58 13.07
C CYS A 21 -19.96 50.07 13.35
N GLY A 22 -19.49 50.84 12.35
CA GLY A 22 -19.56 52.28 12.41
C GLY A 22 -18.54 53.01 11.56
N GLY A 23 -18.97 53.62 10.41
CA GLY A 23 -18.53 54.95 9.97
C GLY A 23 -17.67 55.06 8.73
N ASP A 24 -18.33 55.26 7.61
CA ASP A 24 -18.28 56.41 6.67
C ASP A 24 -17.07 56.65 5.77
N GLY A 25 -17.33 56.70 4.45
CA GLY A 25 -16.77 57.70 3.53
C GLY A 25 -15.64 57.26 2.58
N GLY A 26 -16.00 57.08 1.27
CA GLY A 26 -15.09 57.53 0.21
C GLY A 26 -14.65 56.51 -0.84
N ALA A 27 -15.40 56.49 -1.95
CA ALA A 27 -14.98 56.40 -3.36
C ALA A 27 -13.89 55.41 -3.81
N ASN A 28 -14.33 54.45 -4.63
CA ASN A 28 -13.83 54.12 -5.96
C ASN A 28 -12.45 53.47 -6.09
N THR A 29 -12.44 52.17 -6.38
CA THR A 29 -11.87 51.60 -7.61
C THR A 29 -12.21 50.10 -7.65
N THR A 30 -12.78 49.71 -8.78
CA THR A 30 -12.97 48.36 -9.26
C THR A 30 -11.64 47.67 -9.41
N ASP A 31 -11.41 46.62 -8.64
CA ASP A 31 -10.58 45.49 -9.02
C ASP A 31 -11.38 44.22 -8.70
N ASP A 32 -11.88 43.64 -9.76
CA ASP A 32 -12.59 42.38 -9.84
C ASP A 32 -11.53 41.28 -9.70
N ASP A 33 -11.11 40.97 -8.47
CA ASP A 33 -10.29 39.83 -8.16
C ASP A 33 -11.21 38.65 -7.83
N THR A 34 -11.78 38.09 -8.92
CA THR A 34 -12.41 36.78 -8.88
C THR A 34 -11.29 35.76 -8.63
N SER A 35 -10.87 35.60 -7.39
CA SER A 35 -10.16 34.40 -6.98
C SER A 35 -11.14 33.24 -7.12
N SER A 36 -11.10 32.61 -8.29
CA SER A 36 -11.62 31.27 -8.46
C SER A 36 -10.80 30.36 -7.56
N ASP A 37 -11.31 30.08 -6.36
CA ASP A 37 -10.93 28.87 -5.64
C ASP A 37 -11.33 27.70 -6.58
N ALA A 38 -10.39 27.32 -7.45
CA ALA A 38 -10.42 26.01 -8.07
C ALA A 38 -10.28 25.05 -6.89
N ASP A 39 -11.37 24.38 -6.58
CA ASP A 39 -11.43 23.23 -5.67
C ASP A 39 -10.34 22.27 -6.14
N ALA A 40 -9.16 22.36 -5.55
CA ALA A 40 -8.08 21.44 -5.82
C ALA A 40 -8.55 20.10 -5.30
N ALA A 41 -8.93 19.21 -6.21
CA ALA A 41 -9.35 17.86 -5.87
C ALA A 41 -8.32 17.28 -4.87
N GLU A 42 -8.80 16.91 -3.69
CA GLU A 42 -7.97 16.38 -2.61
C GLU A 42 -7.22 15.15 -3.13
N THR A 43 -5.89 15.21 -3.15
CA THR A 43 -5.06 14.08 -3.60
C THR A 43 -5.09 13.00 -2.53
N VAL A 44 -5.50 11.80 -2.90
CA VAL A 44 -5.48 10.62 -2.02
C VAL A 44 -4.12 9.94 -2.13
N THR A 45 -3.44 9.76 -1.01
CA THR A 45 -2.21 8.94 -0.96
C THR A 45 -2.60 7.47 -0.76
N LEU A 46 -1.99 6.58 -1.55
CA LEU A 46 -2.12 5.13 -1.44
C LEU A 46 -0.72 4.53 -1.28
N THR A 47 -0.48 3.85 -0.17
CA THR A 47 0.78 3.18 0.13
C THR A 47 0.69 1.69 -0.16
N VAL A 48 1.66 1.14 -0.89
CA VAL A 48 1.65 -0.28 -1.28
C VAL A 48 2.99 -0.92 -1.02
N ALA A 49 3.01 -1.94 -0.16
CA ALA A 49 4.16 -2.79 0.07
C ALA A 49 4.33 -3.79 -1.09
N ALA A 50 5.52 -3.87 -1.68
CA ALA A 50 5.76 -4.74 -2.82
C ALA A 50 7.14 -5.40 -2.79
N SER A 51 7.27 -6.58 -3.40
CA SER A 51 8.60 -7.12 -3.71
C SER A 51 9.26 -6.28 -4.80
N PRO A 52 10.60 -6.10 -4.78
CA PRO A 52 11.28 -5.25 -5.76
C PRO A 52 10.99 -5.63 -7.21
N THR A 53 11.07 -6.91 -7.54
CA THR A 53 10.87 -7.46 -8.90
C THR A 53 9.96 -8.68 -8.85
N PRO A 54 8.94 -8.77 -9.71
CA PRO A 54 8.50 -7.80 -10.71
C PRO A 54 7.51 -6.77 -10.16
N HIS A 55 7.03 -6.92 -8.92
CA HIS A 55 5.83 -6.26 -8.38
C HIS A 55 6.00 -4.74 -8.29
N ALA A 56 7.06 -4.25 -7.64
CA ALA A 56 7.31 -2.81 -7.57
C ALA A 56 7.56 -2.19 -8.94
N GLU A 57 8.20 -2.91 -9.87
CA GLU A 57 8.41 -2.44 -11.24
C GLU A 57 7.09 -2.22 -11.97
N ILE A 58 6.11 -3.12 -11.78
CA ILE A 58 4.76 -3.00 -12.33
C ILE A 58 4.03 -1.81 -11.72
N LEU A 59 4.03 -1.68 -10.38
CA LEU A 59 3.37 -0.57 -9.67
C LEU A 59 3.94 0.79 -10.07
N LYS A 60 5.24 0.89 -10.27
CA LYS A 60 5.88 2.14 -10.73
C LYS A 60 5.37 2.62 -12.08
N GLN A 61 4.91 1.72 -12.96
CA GLN A 61 4.26 2.11 -14.21
C GLN A 61 2.85 2.69 -13.97
N CYS A 62 2.21 2.35 -12.86
CA CYS A 62 0.90 2.88 -12.49
C CYS A 62 0.98 4.28 -11.86
N VAL A 63 2.12 4.67 -11.29
CA VAL A 63 2.29 5.98 -10.61
C VAL A 63 1.83 7.16 -11.47
N PRO A 64 2.32 7.36 -12.70
CA PRO A 64 1.90 8.50 -13.53
C PRO A 64 0.42 8.43 -13.90
N ILE A 65 -0.12 7.22 -14.11
CA ILE A 65 -1.53 7.01 -14.48
C ILE A 65 -2.46 7.39 -13.34
N LEU A 66 -2.13 6.95 -12.13
CA LEU A 66 -2.93 7.23 -10.93
C LEU A 66 -2.83 8.70 -10.51
N LYS A 67 -1.68 9.32 -10.71
CA LYS A 67 -1.48 10.74 -10.44
C LYS A 67 -2.43 11.63 -11.27
N GLU A 68 -2.71 11.26 -12.53
CA GLU A 68 -3.69 11.96 -13.37
C GLU A 68 -5.11 11.82 -12.83
N GLN A 69 -5.37 10.84 -11.98
CA GLN A 69 -6.65 10.58 -11.32
C GLN A 69 -6.72 11.15 -9.88
N GLY A 70 -5.72 11.92 -9.45
CA GLY A 70 -5.67 12.48 -8.10
C GLY A 70 -5.23 11.48 -7.04
N ILE A 71 -4.57 10.37 -7.42
CA ILE A 71 -4.03 9.38 -6.50
C ILE A 71 -2.50 9.44 -6.51
N ASP A 72 -1.90 9.67 -5.35
CA ASP A 72 -0.45 9.60 -5.14
C ASP A 72 -0.06 8.21 -4.66
N LEU A 73 0.40 7.37 -5.60
CA LEU A 73 0.82 6.00 -5.30
C LEU A 73 2.27 5.99 -4.77
N VAL A 74 2.44 5.59 -3.52
CA VAL A 74 3.72 5.36 -2.86
C VAL A 74 4.01 3.86 -2.86
N VAL A 75 5.13 3.45 -3.49
CA VAL A 75 5.54 2.04 -3.57
C VAL A 75 6.71 1.81 -2.64
N ASN A 76 6.48 1.04 -1.57
CA ASN A 76 7.48 0.66 -0.58
C ASN A 76 8.00 -0.76 -0.87
N GLU A 77 9.31 -0.90 -1.05
CA GLU A 77 9.92 -2.18 -1.44
C GLU A 77 10.42 -2.96 -0.24
N TYR A 78 10.03 -4.23 -0.17
CA TYR A 78 10.42 -5.18 0.87
C TYR A 78 11.00 -6.44 0.25
N SER A 79 12.15 -6.91 0.76
CA SER A 79 12.84 -8.09 0.24
C SER A 79 12.44 -9.41 0.93
N ASP A 80 11.56 -9.35 1.94
CA ASP A 80 11.01 -10.51 2.63
C ASP A 80 9.50 -10.64 2.40
N TYR A 81 8.93 -11.78 2.83
CA TYR A 81 7.52 -12.09 2.62
C TYR A 81 6.65 -11.92 3.89
N VAL A 82 7.23 -11.51 5.00
CA VAL A 82 6.52 -11.32 6.27
C VAL A 82 6.08 -9.86 6.43
N ILE A 83 7.02 -8.93 6.27
CA ILE A 83 6.77 -7.50 6.52
C ILE A 83 5.63 -6.94 5.67
N PRO A 84 5.51 -7.24 4.35
CA PRO A 84 4.40 -6.71 3.56
C PRO A 84 3.01 -7.07 4.10
N ASN A 85 2.86 -8.25 4.69
CA ASN A 85 1.60 -8.66 5.29
C ASN A 85 1.37 -8.01 6.65
N THR A 86 2.39 -7.97 7.51
CA THR A 86 2.25 -7.36 8.84
C THR A 86 2.04 -5.86 8.75
N ALA A 87 2.69 -5.16 7.82
CA ALA A 87 2.51 -3.72 7.61
C ALA A 87 1.06 -3.37 7.20
N VAL A 88 0.43 -4.21 6.37
CA VAL A 88 -1.00 -4.00 6.02
C VAL A 88 -1.92 -4.36 7.19
N GLU A 89 -1.66 -5.45 7.91
CA GLU A 89 -2.46 -5.82 9.08
C GLU A 89 -2.41 -4.75 10.17
N ASP A 90 -1.23 -4.14 10.39
CA ASP A 90 -1.00 -3.11 11.40
C ASP A 90 -1.49 -1.71 10.95
N GLY A 91 -1.82 -1.54 9.66
CA GLY A 91 -2.28 -0.28 9.08
C GLY A 91 -1.16 0.71 8.75
N ASP A 92 0.07 0.23 8.64
CA ASP A 92 1.24 1.02 8.21
C ASP A 92 1.28 1.18 6.68
N GLU A 93 0.69 0.22 5.96
CA GLU A 93 0.50 0.23 4.50
C GLU A 93 -0.97 -0.03 4.17
N ASP A 94 -1.48 0.58 3.10
CA ASP A 94 -2.87 0.41 2.68
C ASP A 94 -3.10 -0.94 1.98
N ALA A 95 -2.09 -1.43 1.26
CA ALA A 95 -2.16 -2.70 0.54
C ALA A 95 -0.77 -3.33 0.37
N ASN A 96 -0.75 -4.58 -0.07
CA ASN A 96 0.48 -5.20 -0.57
C ASN A 96 0.27 -5.87 -1.93
N TYR A 97 1.37 -6.01 -2.67
CA TYR A 97 1.40 -6.67 -3.95
C TYR A 97 2.68 -7.48 -4.09
N PHE A 98 2.63 -8.79 -3.77
CA PHE A 98 3.79 -9.67 -3.85
C PHE A 98 3.44 -11.17 -3.84
N GLN A 99 2.26 -11.57 -3.36
CA GLN A 99 1.95 -12.94 -2.97
C GLN A 99 0.88 -13.58 -3.84
N HIS A 100 0.82 -14.90 -3.81
CA HIS A 100 -0.27 -15.69 -4.36
C HIS A 100 -1.25 -16.10 -3.25
N ILE A 101 -2.49 -16.43 -3.62
CA ILE A 101 -3.57 -16.73 -2.68
C ILE A 101 -3.19 -17.83 -1.67
N PRO A 102 -2.58 -18.97 -2.05
CA PRO A 102 -2.21 -19.99 -1.07
C PRO A 102 -1.26 -19.49 0.03
N TYR A 103 -0.32 -18.58 -0.29
CA TYR A 103 0.54 -17.97 0.72
C TYR A 103 -0.24 -17.04 1.65
N LEU A 104 -1.14 -16.22 1.10
CA LEU A 104 -2.01 -15.35 1.89
C LEU A 104 -2.88 -16.14 2.87
N ASP A 105 -3.49 -17.23 2.40
CA ASP A 105 -4.35 -18.08 3.23
C ASP A 105 -3.56 -18.76 4.35
N ASP A 106 -2.37 -19.29 4.04
CA ASP A 106 -1.46 -19.88 5.04
C ASP A 106 -0.98 -18.83 6.05
N PHE A 107 -0.62 -17.64 5.59
CA PHE A 107 -0.18 -16.54 6.44
C PHE A 107 -1.30 -16.13 7.42
N ASN A 108 -2.51 -15.93 6.93
CA ASN A 108 -3.67 -15.61 7.78
C ASN A 108 -3.92 -16.71 8.80
N ALA A 109 -3.90 -17.98 8.38
CA ALA A 109 -4.17 -19.11 9.27
C ALA A 109 -3.09 -19.29 10.35
N THR A 110 -1.82 -19.09 10.00
CA THR A 110 -0.68 -19.34 10.90
C THR A 110 -0.32 -18.14 11.77
N ARG A 111 -0.58 -16.91 11.31
CA ARG A 111 -0.25 -15.67 12.01
C ARG A 111 -1.45 -14.99 12.66
N GLY A 112 -2.68 -15.43 12.34
CA GLY A 112 -3.90 -14.84 12.87
C GLY A 112 -4.21 -13.46 12.27
N THR A 113 -3.75 -13.19 11.04
CA THR A 113 -4.03 -11.96 10.29
C THR A 113 -5.35 -12.07 9.54
N HIS A 114 -5.90 -10.92 9.07
CA HIS A 114 -7.24 -10.81 8.48
C HIS A 114 -7.20 -10.24 7.06
N LEU A 115 -6.08 -10.37 6.38
CA LEU A 115 -5.88 -9.82 5.04
C LEU A 115 -6.79 -10.50 4.02
N VAL A 116 -7.27 -9.72 3.06
CA VAL A 116 -8.15 -10.20 2.00
C VAL A 116 -7.54 -9.97 0.62
N ASN A 117 -7.76 -10.91 -0.30
CA ASN A 117 -7.41 -10.71 -1.71
C ASN A 117 -8.43 -9.78 -2.37
N VAL A 118 -7.96 -8.68 -2.97
CA VAL A 118 -8.82 -7.71 -3.67
C VAL A 118 -8.76 -7.85 -5.18
N ALA A 119 -7.64 -8.33 -5.74
CA ALA A 119 -7.47 -8.54 -7.18
C ALA A 119 -6.35 -9.53 -7.49
N ALA A 120 -6.46 -10.22 -8.63
CA ALA A 120 -5.37 -10.98 -9.24
C ALA A 120 -4.81 -10.17 -10.41
N VAL A 121 -3.49 -9.91 -10.41
CA VAL A 121 -2.86 -9.02 -11.38
C VAL A 121 -2.12 -9.82 -12.46
N HIS A 122 -1.30 -10.81 -12.09
CA HIS A 122 -0.52 -11.63 -13.01
C HIS A 122 -0.26 -13.03 -12.45
N ILE A 123 0.33 -13.88 -13.26
CA ILE A 123 0.76 -15.24 -12.90
C ILE A 123 2.27 -15.33 -13.01
N GLU A 124 2.90 -15.91 -11.98
CA GLU A 124 4.32 -16.23 -11.98
C GLU A 124 4.48 -17.75 -12.03
N PRO A 125 4.82 -18.34 -13.20
CA PRO A 125 5.12 -19.75 -13.29
C PRO A 125 6.44 -20.05 -12.56
N MET A 126 6.47 -21.16 -11.84
CA MET A 126 7.70 -21.66 -11.23
C MET A 126 8.55 -22.34 -12.29
N GLY A 127 9.86 -22.16 -12.23
CA GLY A 127 10.80 -22.75 -13.15
C GLY A 127 12.02 -23.34 -12.44
N VAL A 128 12.67 -24.30 -13.09
CA VAL A 128 13.98 -24.81 -12.69
C VAL A 128 15.05 -24.00 -13.41
N TYR A 129 16.00 -23.48 -12.64
CA TYR A 129 17.06 -22.61 -13.15
C TYR A 129 18.43 -23.26 -12.96
N ALA A 130 19.35 -23.02 -13.89
CA ALA A 130 20.72 -23.47 -13.80
C ALA A 130 21.43 -22.97 -12.54
N GLY A 131 22.12 -23.86 -11.86
CA GLY A 131 22.94 -23.56 -10.71
C GLY A 131 24.44 -23.92 -11.00
N LYS A 132 24.98 -24.93 -10.30
CA LYS A 132 26.33 -25.44 -10.56
C LYS A 132 26.41 -26.25 -11.84
N THR A 133 25.30 -26.82 -12.30
CA THR A 133 25.17 -27.58 -13.56
C THR A 133 24.30 -26.78 -14.54
N ALA A 134 24.55 -26.91 -15.82
CA ALA A 134 23.89 -26.16 -16.87
C ALA A 134 22.56 -26.79 -17.30
N SER A 135 22.35 -28.08 -17.09
CA SER A 135 21.14 -28.80 -17.48
C SER A 135 20.74 -29.86 -16.45
N LEU A 136 19.51 -30.35 -16.54
CA LEU A 136 19.02 -31.43 -15.66
C LEU A 136 19.68 -32.76 -15.96
N GLU A 137 20.07 -33.02 -17.21
CA GLU A 137 20.76 -34.25 -17.63
C GLU A 137 22.17 -34.38 -17.03
N GLU A 138 22.78 -33.24 -16.68
CA GLU A 138 24.10 -33.20 -16.04
C GLU A 138 24.01 -33.27 -14.52
N LEU A 139 22.83 -33.39 -13.92
CA LEU A 139 22.67 -33.46 -12.48
C LEU A 139 23.18 -34.78 -11.96
N ALA A 140 24.19 -34.73 -11.09
CA ALA A 140 24.77 -35.92 -10.49
C ALA A 140 23.86 -36.51 -9.40
N ASP A 141 23.95 -37.80 -9.17
CA ASP A 141 23.32 -38.45 -8.02
C ASP A 141 23.78 -37.79 -6.72
N GLY A 142 22.83 -37.44 -5.85
CA GLY A 142 23.11 -36.75 -4.60
C GLY A 142 23.31 -35.22 -4.75
N ALA A 143 23.02 -34.65 -5.90
CA ALA A 143 23.02 -33.20 -6.07
C ALA A 143 22.05 -32.49 -5.11
N THR A 144 22.42 -31.28 -4.69
CA THR A 144 21.56 -30.42 -3.86
C THR A 144 20.80 -29.44 -4.72
N ILE A 145 19.49 -29.40 -4.58
CA ILE A 145 18.60 -28.45 -5.24
C ILE A 145 18.10 -27.46 -4.21
N ALA A 146 18.21 -26.15 -4.49
CA ALA A 146 17.63 -25.11 -3.68
C ALA A 146 16.14 -24.94 -4.03
N VAL A 147 15.29 -24.94 -3.02
CA VAL A 147 13.84 -24.69 -3.15
C VAL A 147 13.45 -23.51 -2.26
N PRO A 148 12.29 -22.85 -2.51
CA PRO A 148 11.76 -21.84 -1.59
C PRO A 148 11.61 -22.38 -0.17
N SER A 149 11.75 -21.50 0.83
CA SER A 149 11.68 -21.89 2.25
C SER A 149 10.31 -21.78 2.88
N ASP A 150 9.35 -21.15 2.19
CA ASP A 150 7.96 -21.12 2.63
C ASP A 150 7.21 -22.36 2.16
N ALA A 151 6.32 -22.90 3.00
CA ALA A 151 5.67 -24.19 2.77
C ALA A 151 4.88 -24.24 1.46
N THR A 152 4.27 -23.15 1.06
CA THR A 152 3.42 -23.10 -0.13
C THR A 152 4.21 -23.13 -1.43
N ASN A 153 5.31 -22.38 -1.51
CA ASN A 153 6.18 -22.41 -2.68
C ASN A 153 7.13 -23.60 -2.69
N GLU A 154 7.59 -24.11 -1.53
CA GLU A 154 8.29 -25.38 -1.44
C GLU A 154 7.45 -26.52 -2.03
N GLY A 155 6.17 -26.62 -1.63
CA GLY A 155 5.25 -27.60 -2.18
C GLY A 155 5.10 -27.52 -3.71
N ARG A 156 5.02 -26.31 -4.27
CA ARG A 156 4.99 -26.09 -5.73
C ARG A 156 6.30 -26.55 -6.40
N ALA A 157 7.45 -26.26 -5.77
CA ALA A 157 8.73 -26.68 -6.31
C ALA A 157 8.89 -28.21 -6.32
N LEU A 158 8.46 -28.89 -5.25
CA LEU A 158 8.50 -30.35 -5.17
C LEU A 158 7.59 -31.00 -6.23
N LEU A 159 6.36 -30.48 -6.42
CA LEU A 159 5.46 -30.94 -7.47
C LEU A 159 6.04 -30.74 -8.88
N LEU A 160 6.76 -29.63 -9.11
CA LEU A 160 7.43 -29.41 -10.40
C LEU A 160 8.55 -30.41 -10.64
N LEU A 161 9.29 -30.81 -9.60
CA LEU A 161 10.38 -31.76 -9.71
C LEU A 161 9.91 -33.22 -9.89
N GLU A 162 8.63 -33.52 -9.65
CA GLU A 162 8.01 -34.83 -9.88
C GLU A 162 7.61 -35.07 -11.35
N THR A 163 7.57 -34.01 -12.16
CA THR A 163 7.15 -34.10 -13.59
C THR A 163 8.31 -34.39 -14.52
#